data_1147ead5ef1698b25f8813ef7193d3cb
#
_entry.id   1147ead5ef1698b25f8813ef7193d3cb
#
_cell.length_a   1.000
_cell.length_b   1.000
_cell.length_c   1.000
_cell.angle_alpha   90.00
_cell.angle_beta   90.00
_cell.angle_gamma   90.00
#
_symmetry.space_group_name_H-M   'P 1'
#
loop_
_entity.id
_entity.type
_entity.pdbx_description
1 polymer ?
#
loop_
_entity_poly.entity_id
_entity_poly.type
_entity_poly.pdbx_seq_one_letter_code
_entity_poly.pdbx_strand_id
1 'polypeptide(L)'
;AKPILRNYKKWQATSVPFLAHGYEMQVTPLHILSFYNAIANNGIMVKPSLIEKITAYNQTVDSFTTVVLNKKLLSAKTIVELRQMLEGVVENGTATNLKTDYLRVAGKTGTAKIAQGKEGYKKAVYQASFCGYFPAENPLYSMIVVINSPSQNGYYGNKVAGTIFKEVADKVYSKSLQMQKPVQQLIAQKEVPIIKKGNSDEIKNIYAAWGKKIQTSDQEWTQVSRNQTVLQPTDFNVKESVMPEVVGMGLRDVLYLLENMGLKVNIVGQGMVKSQSIKAGEPIVKGTQVVIELS
;
A
#
# COMPACT_ATOMS: atom_id res chain seq x y z
N ALA A 1 -17.45 7.52 -31.45
CA ALA A 1 -17.22 8.73 -32.26
C ALA A 1 -15.79 8.73 -32.78
N LYS A 2 -15.58 9.25 -33.98
CA LYS A 2 -14.23 9.42 -34.55
C LYS A 2 -13.56 10.64 -33.90
N PRO A 3 -12.23 10.63 -33.66
CA PRO A 3 -11.50 11.81 -33.23
C PRO A 3 -11.61 12.94 -34.25
N ILE A 4 -11.72 14.16 -33.80
CA ILE A 4 -11.71 15.34 -34.66
C ILE A 4 -10.38 16.06 -34.43
N LEU A 5 -9.52 16.03 -35.45
CA LEU A 5 -8.27 16.77 -35.48
C LEU A 5 -8.37 17.87 -36.53
N ARG A 6 -7.97 19.07 -36.14
CA ARG A 6 -7.95 20.18 -37.08
C ARG A 6 -6.89 19.94 -38.15
N ASN A 7 -7.25 20.09 -39.42
CA ASN A 7 -6.31 19.91 -40.54
C ASN A 7 -5.16 20.93 -40.41
N TYR A 8 -3.92 20.47 -40.53
CA TYR A 8 -2.72 21.29 -40.39
C TYR A 8 -2.67 22.50 -41.34
N LYS A 9 -3.29 22.38 -42.53
CA LYS A 9 -3.43 23.49 -43.49
C LYS A 9 -4.27 24.66 -42.96
N LYS A 10 -5.06 24.42 -41.90
CA LYS A 10 -5.91 25.42 -41.25
C LYS A 10 -5.35 25.87 -39.90
N TRP A 11 -4.12 25.51 -39.59
CA TRP A 11 -3.48 25.91 -38.34
C TRP A 11 -3.11 27.39 -38.37
N GLN A 12 -3.24 28.03 -37.22
CA GLN A 12 -2.81 29.41 -36.97
C GLN A 12 -1.50 29.40 -36.18
N ALA A 13 -0.86 30.52 -36.01
CA ALA A 13 0.38 30.65 -35.22
C ALA A 13 0.26 30.11 -33.79
N THR A 14 -0.96 30.16 -33.22
CA THR A 14 -1.26 29.66 -31.86
C THR A 14 -1.67 28.20 -31.82
N SER A 15 -1.88 27.51 -32.95
CA SER A 15 -2.40 26.14 -32.97
C SER A 15 -1.45 25.12 -32.29
N VAL A 16 -0.14 25.26 -32.55
CA VAL A 16 0.85 24.34 -31.94
C VAL A 16 0.88 24.43 -30.41
N PRO A 17 0.99 25.63 -29.79
CA PRO A 17 0.86 25.78 -28.35
C PRO A 17 -0.47 25.26 -27.79
N PHE A 18 -1.59 25.53 -28.46
CA PHE A 18 -2.91 25.06 -28.03
C PHE A 18 -3.04 23.54 -28.07
N LEU A 19 -2.55 22.90 -29.15
CA LEU A 19 -2.51 21.44 -29.27
C LEU A 19 -1.65 20.80 -28.16
N ALA A 20 -0.53 21.43 -27.80
CA ALA A 20 0.32 20.95 -26.71
C ALA A 20 -0.40 20.91 -25.36
N HIS A 21 -1.41 21.76 -25.15
CA HIS A 21 -2.29 21.76 -23.98
C HIS A 21 -3.56 20.91 -24.14
N GLY A 22 -3.75 20.25 -25.32
CA GLY A 22 -4.92 19.42 -25.60
C GLY A 22 -6.12 20.17 -26.16
N TYR A 23 -5.99 21.44 -26.52
CA TYR A 23 -7.02 22.18 -27.25
C TYR A 23 -6.94 21.92 -28.78
N GLU A 24 -7.94 22.39 -29.53
CA GLU A 24 -8.08 22.21 -30.99
C GLU A 24 -8.18 20.74 -31.46
N MET A 25 -8.38 19.81 -30.51
CA MET A 25 -8.64 18.41 -30.81
C MET A 25 -9.83 17.92 -29.97
N GLN A 26 -10.61 17.00 -30.52
CA GLN A 26 -11.68 16.34 -29.80
C GLN A 26 -11.47 14.83 -29.87
N VAL A 27 -11.28 14.23 -28.71
CA VAL A 27 -11.12 12.78 -28.55
C VAL A 27 -12.12 12.29 -27.51
N THR A 28 -12.62 11.09 -27.67
CA THR A 28 -13.51 10.53 -26.66
C THR A 28 -12.71 10.08 -25.44
N PRO A 29 -13.30 10.03 -24.24
CA PRO A 29 -12.66 9.46 -23.06
C PRO A 29 -12.10 8.06 -23.31
N LEU A 30 -12.78 7.24 -24.12
CA LEU A 30 -12.31 5.90 -24.46
C LEU A 30 -11.01 5.89 -25.26
N HIS A 31 -10.78 6.87 -26.14
CA HIS A 31 -9.49 6.99 -26.83
C HIS A 31 -8.36 7.34 -25.87
N ILE A 32 -8.61 8.26 -24.93
CA ILE A 32 -7.65 8.63 -23.90
C ILE A 32 -7.35 7.40 -23.04
N LEU A 33 -8.39 6.69 -22.57
CA LEU A 33 -8.24 5.48 -21.77
C LEU A 33 -7.43 4.41 -22.51
N SER A 34 -7.70 4.21 -23.82
CA SER A 34 -6.95 3.23 -24.63
C SER A 34 -5.46 3.57 -24.73
N PHE A 35 -5.10 4.85 -24.78
CA PHE A 35 -3.70 5.29 -24.76
C PHE A 35 -3.04 5.02 -23.41
N TYR A 36 -3.68 5.37 -22.31
CA TYR A 36 -3.18 5.07 -20.94
C TYR A 36 -3.09 3.56 -20.69
N ASN A 37 -4.09 2.80 -21.17
CA ASN A 37 -4.04 1.35 -21.14
C ASN A 37 -2.84 0.79 -21.91
N ALA A 38 -2.51 1.34 -23.09
CA ALA A 38 -1.32 0.91 -23.83
C ALA A 38 -0.02 1.18 -23.05
N ILE A 39 0.10 2.31 -22.34
CA ILE A 39 1.25 2.59 -21.46
C ILE A 39 1.30 1.55 -20.33
N ALA A 40 0.17 1.28 -19.67
CA ALA A 40 0.03 0.26 -18.64
C ALA A 40 0.34 -1.16 -19.16
N ASN A 41 0.06 -1.43 -20.44
CA ASN A 41 0.24 -2.73 -21.10
C ASN A 41 1.55 -2.79 -21.93
N ASN A 42 2.65 -2.22 -21.43
CA ASN A 42 3.99 -2.26 -22.05
C ASN A 42 4.04 -1.78 -23.51
N GLY A 43 3.19 -0.82 -23.89
CA GLY A 43 3.13 -0.26 -25.23
C GLY A 43 2.27 -1.04 -26.22
N ILE A 44 1.57 -2.08 -25.77
CA ILE A 44 0.64 -2.86 -26.60
C ILE A 44 -0.73 -2.21 -26.53
N MET A 45 -1.20 -1.69 -27.67
CA MET A 45 -2.52 -1.07 -27.77
C MET A 45 -3.54 -2.09 -28.22
N VAL A 46 -4.60 -2.26 -27.44
CA VAL A 46 -5.69 -3.21 -27.72
C VAL A 46 -6.97 -2.48 -28.08
N LYS A 47 -7.82 -3.12 -28.87
CA LYS A 47 -9.18 -2.64 -29.16
C LYS A 47 -10.06 -2.85 -27.93
N PRO A 48 -10.71 -1.80 -27.40
CA PRO A 48 -11.68 -1.95 -26.34
C PRO A 48 -12.82 -2.89 -26.75
N SER A 49 -13.14 -3.86 -25.91
CA SER A 49 -14.27 -4.77 -26.06
C SER A 49 -15.18 -4.69 -24.85
N LEU A 50 -16.48 -4.70 -25.07
CA LEU A 50 -17.48 -4.74 -24.00
C LEU A 50 -17.97 -6.17 -23.72
N ILE A 51 -17.68 -7.10 -24.63
CA ILE A 51 -18.14 -8.48 -24.55
C ILE A 51 -16.92 -9.39 -24.60
N GLU A 52 -16.79 -10.26 -23.60
CA GLU A 52 -15.76 -11.29 -23.54
C GLU A 52 -16.27 -12.60 -24.08
N LYS A 53 -17.48 -13.02 -23.67
CA LYS A 53 -18.10 -14.27 -24.06
C LYS A 53 -19.60 -14.19 -23.99
N ILE A 54 -20.27 -15.06 -24.75
CA ILE A 54 -21.70 -15.31 -24.70
C ILE A 54 -21.90 -16.70 -24.12
N THR A 55 -22.72 -16.81 -23.08
CA THR A 55 -23.04 -18.12 -22.44
C THR A 55 -24.53 -18.39 -22.50
N ALA A 56 -24.91 -19.66 -22.78
CA ALA A 56 -26.25 -20.15 -22.68
C ALA A 56 -26.22 -21.49 -21.95
N TYR A 57 -27.14 -21.71 -20.99
CA TYR A 57 -27.22 -22.94 -20.18
C TYR A 57 -25.87 -23.34 -19.54
N ASN A 58 -25.12 -22.38 -19.00
CA ASN A 58 -23.77 -22.54 -18.43
C ASN A 58 -22.69 -23.04 -19.43
N GLN A 59 -22.97 -23.06 -20.74
CA GLN A 59 -21.99 -23.35 -21.76
C GLN A 59 -21.60 -22.08 -22.53
N THR A 60 -20.31 -21.94 -22.87
CA THR A 60 -19.85 -20.85 -23.71
C THR A 60 -20.28 -21.12 -25.15
N VAL A 61 -21.16 -20.25 -25.67
CA VAL A 61 -21.66 -20.33 -27.06
C VAL A 61 -20.67 -19.64 -27.99
N ASP A 62 -20.10 -18.50 -27.54
CA ASP A 62 -19.14 -17.74 -28.32
C ASP A 62 -18.15 -17.00 -27.38
N SER A 63 -16.95 -16.72 -27.87
CA SER A 63 -15.92 -16.00 -27.14
C SER A 63 -15.15 -15.06 -28.03
N PHE A 64 -14.86 -13.86 -27.53
CA PHE A 64 -14.19 -12.80 -28.28
C PHE A 64 -12.76 -12.63 -27.77
N THR A 65 -11.78 -12.85 -28.64
CA THR A 65 -10.38 -12.68 -28.32
C THR A 65 -9.98 -11.20 -28.36
N THR A 66 -8.96 -10.85 -27.56
CA THR A 66 -8.42 -9.50 -27.57
C THR A 66 -7.78 -9.17 -28.93
N VAL A 67 -8.25 -8.11 -29.57
CA VAL A 67 -7.70 -7.60 -30.84
C VAL A 67 -6.59 -6.60 -30.53
N VAL A 68 -5.38 -6.90 -30.97
CA VAL A 68 -4.23 -5.99 -30.87
C VAL A 68 -4.25 -5.01 -32.05
N LEU A 69 -4.37 -3.70 -31.74
CA LEU A 69 -4.31 -2.61 -32.72
C LEU A 69 -2.87 -2.22 -33.07
N ASN A 70 -1.99 -2.20 -32.08
CA ASN A 70 -0.57 -1.91 -32.26
C ASN A 70 0.25 -2.70 -31.23
N LYS A 71 1.23 -3.47 -31.72
CA LYS A 71 2.09 -4.30 -30.87
C LYS A 71 3.20 -3.51 -30.15
N LYS A 72 3.54 -2.31 -30.66
CA LYS A 72 4.63 -1.49 -30.13
C LYS A 72 4.34 -0.01 -30.41
N LEU A 73 3.49 0.58 -29.58
CA LEU A 73 3.10 1.99 -29.71
C LEU A 73 4.28 2.94 -29.45
N LEU A 74 5.12 2.59 -28.47
CA LEU A 74 6.27 3.38 -28.02
C LEU A 74 7.47 2.46 -27.73
N SER A 75 8.67 3.05 -27.62
CA SER A 75 9.86 2.30 -27.21
C SER A 75 9.75 1.85 -25.75
N ALA A 76 10.42 0.74 -25.38
CA ALA A 76 10.43 0.27 -24.00
C ALA A 76 10.98 1.36 -23.04
N LYS A 77 12.02 2.08 -23.45
CA LYS A 77 12.59 3.19 -22.66
C LYS A 77 11.54 4.27 -22.41
N THR A 78 10.84 4.70 -23.46
CA THR A 78 9.79 5.72 -23.36
C THR A 78 8.63 5.27 -22.47
N ILE A 79 8.25 3.98 -22.51
CA ILE A 79 7.20 3.43 -21.63
C ILE A 79 7.64 3.51 -20.16
N VAL A 80 8.88 3.16 -19.84
CA VAL A 80 9.40 3.25 -18.45
C VAL A 80 9.38 4.70 -17.96
N GLU A 81 9.87 5.63 -18.79
CA GLU A 81 9.88 7.06 -18.46
C GLU A 81 8.46 7.61 -18.24
N LEU A 82 7.51 7.26 -19.12
CA LEU A 82 6.11 7.68 -18.98
C LEU A 82 5.46 7.11 -17.72
N ARG A 83 5.71 5.85 -17.38
CA ARG A 83 5.20 5.25 -16.15
C ARG A 83 5.72 5.98 -14.91
N GLN A 84 7.01 6.27 -14.86
CA GLN A 84 7.63 7.04 -13.77
C GLN A 84 7.01 8.44 -13.65
N MET A 85 6.79 9.12 -14.78
CA MET A 85 6.15 10.44 -14.78
C MET A 85 4.70 10.37 -14.29
N LEU A 86 3.91 9.38 -14.73
CA LEU A 86 2.51 9.23 -14.32
C LEU A 86 2.38 8.84 -12.85
N GLU A 87 3.30 8.04 -12.34
CA GLU A 87 3.40 7.73 -10.93
C GLU A 87 3.80 8.95 -10.09
N GLY A 88 4.78 9.72 -10.57
CA GLY A 88 5.22 10.97 -9.96
C GLY A 88 4.11 12.01 -9.81
N VAL A 89 3.10 12.01 -10.68
CA VAL A 89 1.92 12.88 -10.56
C VAL A 89 1.14 12.61 -9.26
N VAL A 90 1.06 11.35 -8.84
CA VAL A 90 0.36 10.93 -7.61
C VAL A 90 1.30 11.02 -6.42
N GLU A 91 2.57 10.65 -6.56
CA GLU A 91 3.52 10.66 -5.45
C GLU A 91 3.88 12.08 -4.97
N ASN A 92 4.15 12.99 -5.92
CA ASN A 92 4.72 14.31 -5.63
C ASN A 92 4.07 15.45 -6.44
N GLY A 93 3.07 15.15 -7.27
CA GLY A 93 2.50 16.09 -8.23
C GLY A 93 1.09 16.57 -7.90
N THR A 94 0.31 16.83 -8.95
CA THR A 94 -1.03 17.44 -8.86
C THR A 94 -2.10 16.51 -8.31
N ALA A 95 -1.82 15.21 -8.08
CA ALA A 95 -2.78 14.22 -7.62
C ALA A 95 -2.36 13.52 -6.31
N THR A 96 -1.62 14.20 -5.44
CA THR A 96 -1.16 13.67 -4.14
C THR A 96 -2.30 13.23 -3.21
N ASN A 97 -3.50 13.75 -3.40
CA ASN A 97 -4.69 13.31 -2.69
C ASN A 97 -5.14 11.87 -3.01
N LEU A 98 -4.59 11.26 -4.07
CA LEU A 98 -4.83 9.86 -4.43
C LEU A 98 -3.79 8.90 -3.80
N LYS A 99 -2.72 9.42 -3.21
CA LYS A 99 -1.65 8.63 -2.62
C LYS A 99 -2.17 7.81 -1.43
N THR A 100 -1.79 6.53 -1.39
CA THR A 100 -2.05 5.60 -0.29
C THR A 100 -0.85 4.69 -0.07
N ASP A 101 -0.71 4.12 1.13
CA ASP A 101 0.40 3.21 1.48
C ASP A 101 0.19 1.78 0.95
N TYR A 102 -1.05 1.43 0.60
CA TYR A 102 -1.43 0.07 0.22
C TYR A 102 -1.62 -0.12 -1.29
N LEU A 103 -1.98 0.93 -2.05
CA LEU A 103 -2.24 0.88 -3.48
C LEU A 103 -1.59 2.06 -4.19
N ARG A 104 -0.58 1.79 -5.01
CA ARG A 104 0.05 2.83 -5.83
C ARG A 104 -0.73 3.03 -7.11
N VAL A 105 -1.00 4.28 -7.42
CA VAL A 105 -1.76 4.71 -8.60
C VAL A 105 -0.85 5.54 -9.49
N ALA A 106 -0.95 5.34 -10.81
CA ALA A 106 -0.31 6.18 -11.81
C ALA A 106 -1.35 6.83 -12.72
N GLY A 107 -1.22 8.10 -13.03
CA GLY A 107 -2.20 8.77 -13.86
C GLY A 107 -1.98 10.27 -14.00
N LYS A 108 -2.92 10.94 -14.65
CA LYS A 108 -2.87 12.40 -14.89
C LYS A 108 -4.22 13.05 -14.73
N THR A 109 -4.22 14.20 -14.09
CA THR A 109 -5.37 15.10 -14.00
C THR A 109 -5.55 15.85 -15.30
N GLY A 110 -6.80 16.10 -15.67
CA GLY A 110 -7.18 17.04 -16.72
C GLY A 110 -8.17 18.05 -16.19
N THR A 111 -7.99 19.31 -16.55
CA THR A 111 -8.94 20.39 -16.27
C THR A 111 -9.02 21.26 -17.50
N ALA A 112 -10.09 21.09 -18.25
CA ALA A 112 -10.33 21.85 -19.48
C ALA A 112 -11.46 22.83 -19.29
N LYS A 113 -11.31 24.06 -19.78
CA LYS A 113 -12.39 25.03 -19.86
C LYS A 113 -13.21 24.75 -21.13
N ILE A 114 -14.52 24.65 -21.02
CA ILE A 114 -15.41 24.31 -22.12
C ILE A 114 -16.00 25.58 -22.70
N ALA A 115 -15.90 25.73 -24.03
CA ALA A 115 -16.56 26.80 -24.73
C ALA A 115 -18.09 26.58 -24.80
N GLN A 116 -18.87 27.61 -24.45
CA GLN A 116 -20.32 27.58 -24.44
C GLN A 116 -20.89 28.26 -25.68
N GLY A 117 -21.05 27.50 -26.78
CA GLY A 117 -21.64 27.97 -28.01
C GLY A 117 -21.09 29.33 -28.49
N LYS A 118 -21.97 30.30 -28.72
CA LYS A 118 -21.61 31.67 -29.16
C LYS A 118 -20.89 32.51 -28.10
N GLU A 119 -21.06 32.15 -26.78
CA GLU A 119 -20.42 32.85 -25.66
C GLU A 119 -18.96 32.47 -25.49
N GLY A 120 -18.49 31.43 -26.18
CA GLY A 120 -17.10 30.94 -26.09
C GLY A 120 -16.73 30.59 -24.67
N TYR A 121 -15.60 31.11 -24.16
CA TYR A 121 -15.07 30.85 -22.84
C TYR A 121 -15.47 31.88 -21.78
N LYS A 122 -16.48 32.74 -22.06
CA LYS A 122 -16.92 33.78 -21.10
C LYS A 122 -17.45 33.21 -19.80
N LYS A 123 -18.24 32.15 -19.86
CA LYS A 123 -18.66 31.40 -18.66
C LYS A 123 -17.56 30.42 -18.25
N ALA A 124 -17.26 30.39 -16.96
CA ALA A 124 -16.25 29.49 -16.38
C ALA A 124 -16.82 28.07 -16.20
N VAL A 125 -17.10 27.39 -17.34
CA VAL A 125 -17.53 25.98 -17.31
C VAL A 125 -16.32 25.10 -17.56
N TYR A 126 -16.14 24.10 -16.70
CA TYR A 126 -14.97 23.20 -16.73
C TYR A 126 -15.39 21.76 -16.93
N GLN A 127 -14.48 20.99 -17.52
CA GLN A 127 -14.48 19.54 -17.52
C GLN A 127 -13.29 19.08 -16.68
N ALA A 128 -13.56 18.35 -15.60
CA ALA A 128 -12.56 17.75 -14.74
C ALA A 128 -12.39 16.30 -15.10
N SER A 129 -11.16 15.83 -15.21
CA SER A 129 -10.88 14.42 -15.52
C SER A 129 -9.67 13.89 -14.74
N PHE A 130 -9.64 12.58 -14.54
CA PHE A 130 -8.47 11.83 -14.14
C PHE A 130 -8.43 10.52 -14.93
N CYS A 131 -7.33 10.26 -15.60
CA CYS A 131 -7.07 9.02 -16.32
C CYS A 131 -5.82 8.36 -15.77
N GLY A 132 -5.88 7.07 -15.51
CA GLY A 132 -4.77 6.35 -14.91
C GLY A 132 -4.97 4.84 -14.84
N TYR A 133 -4.08 4.18 -14.14
CA TYR A 133 -4.10 2.74 -13.93
C TYR A 133 -3.57 2.37 -12.53
N PHE A 134 -3.91 1.18 -12.09
CA PHE A 134 -3.48 0.63 -10.80
C PHE A 134 -3.47 -0.91 -10.80
N PRO A 135 -2.63 -1.56 -9.96
CA PRO A 135 -1.47 -1.00 -9.26
C PRO A 135 -0.43 -0.40 -10.22
N ALA A 136 0.33 0.62 -9.81
CA ALA A 136 1.30 1.29 -10.70
C ALA A 136 2.45 0.36 -11.12
N GLU A 137 2.93 -0.49 -10.20
CA GLU A 137 4.04 -1.43 -10.40
C GLU A 137 3.68 -2.61 -11.32
N ASN A 138 2.46 -3.12 -11.22
CA ASN A 138 1.92 -4.21 -12.04
C ASN A 138 0.48 -3.91 -12.42
N PRO A 139 0.25 -3.12 -13.48
CA PRO A 139 -1.08 -2.63 -13.84
C PRO A 139 -2.06 -3.76 -14.18
N LEU A 140 -3.18 -3.79 -13.46
CA LEU A 140 -4.29 -4.73 -13.70
C LEU A 140 -5.52 -4.01 -14.24
N TYR A 141 -5.71 -2.75 -13.85
CA TYR A 141 -6.87 -1.96 -14.25
C TYR A 141 -6.45 -0.59 -14.75
N SER A 142 -7.08 -0.13 -15.81
CA SER A 142 -7.02 1.26 -16.26
C SER A 142 -8.42 1.87 -16.22
N MET A 143 -8.51 3.13 -15.80
CA MET A 143 -9.79 3.81 -15.62
C MET A 143 -9.67 5.29 -15.98
N ILE A 144 -10.75 5.85 -16.51
CA ILE A 144 -10.91 7.29 -16.70
C ILE A 144 -12.20 7.75 -16.02
N VAL A 145 -12.11 8.85 -15.30
CA VAL A 145 -13.26 9.56 -14.73
C VAL A 145 -13.33 10.94 -15.36
N VAL A 146 -14.50 11.30 -15.87
CA VAL A 146 -14.77 12.61 -16.48
C VAL A 146 -16.02 13.21 -15.87
N ILE A 147 -15.88 14.41 -15.33
CA ILE A 147 -16.99 15.18 -14.72
C ILE A 147 -17.17 16.46 -15.51
N ASN A 148 -18.34 16.60 -16.12
CA ASN A 148 -18.69 17.80 -16.85
C ASN A 148 -19.40 18.80 -15.94
N SER A 149 -18.98 20.06 -15.99
CA SER A 149 -19.60 21.17 -15.26
C SER A 149 -19.74 20.90 -13.75
N PRO A 150 -18.65 20.53 -13.04
CA PRO A 150 -18.74 20.32 -11.61
C PRO A 150 -19.22 21.60 -10.90
N SER A 151 -20.22 21.47 -10.03
CA SER A 151 -20.84 22.57 -9.31
C SER A 151 -20.47 22.64 -7.82
N GLN A 152 -19.89 21.56 -7.30
CA GLN A 152 -19.49 21.44 -5.90
C GLN A 152 -18.01 21.01 -5.78
N ASN A 153 -17.36 21.34 -4.67
CA ASN A 153 -16.00 20.96 -4.33
C ASN A 153 -14.90 21.47 -5.32
N GLY A 154 -15.21 22.50 -6.12
CA GLY A 154 -14.29 23.07 -7.11
C GLY A 154 -14.37 22.38 -8.48
N TYR A 155 -13.41 22.69 -9.35
CA TYR A 155 -13.37 22.22 -10.75
C TYR A 155 -12.08 21.53 -11.12
N TYR A 156 -11.15 21.36 -10.20
CA TYR A 156 -9.86 20.72 -10.50
C TYR A 156 -10.01 19.20 -10.62
N GLY A 157 -9.34 18.63 -11.62
CA GLY A 157 -9.41 17.20 -11.92
C GLY A 157 -9.05 16.29 -10.75
N ASN A 158 -8.06 16.66 -9.93
CA ASN A 158 -7.69 15.88 -8.75
C ASN A 158 -8.77 15.89 -7.66
N LYS A 159 -9.44 17.04 -7.43
CA LYS A 159 -10.44 17.18 -6.36
C LYS A 159 -11.77 16.51 -6.71
N VAL A 160 -12.17 16.55 -7.97
CA VAL A 160 -13.48 16.05 -8.41
C VAL A 160 -13.35 14.64 -8.99
N ALA A 161 -12.65 14.50 -10.11
CA ALA A 161 -12.51 13.23 -10.80
C ALA A 161 -11.55 12.27 -10.07
N GLY A 162 -10.46 12.79 -9.50
CA GLY A 162 -9.47 12.00 -8.76
C GLY A 162 -10.06 11.35 -7.51
N THR A 163 -10.91 12.04 -6.76
CA THR A 163 -11.57 11.47 -5.58
C THR A 163 -12.42 10.25 -5.95
N ILE A 164 -13.23 10.35 -7.01
CA ILE A 164 -14.04 9.23 -7.51
C ILE A 164 -13.15 8.09 -8.01
N PHE A 165 -12.06 8.42 -8.74
CA PHE A 165 -11.09 7.42 -9.17
C PHE A 165 -10.53 6.65 -7.97
N LYS A 166 -10.11 7.37 -6.92
CA LYS A 166 -9.58 6.77 -5.70
C LYS A 166 -10.59 5.84 -5.02
N GLU A 167 -11.82 6.30 -4.82
CA GLU A 167 -12.88 5.49 -4.19
C GLU A 167 -13.15 4.19 -4.95
N VAL A 168 -13.17 4.23 -6.29
CA VAL A 168 -13.35 3.03 -7.12
C VAL A 168 -12.13 2.13 -7.00
N ALA A 169 -10.91 2.68 -7.10
CA ALA A 169 -9.68 1.93 -6.97
C ALA A 169 -9.57 1.22 -5.60
N ASP A 170 -9.92 1.91 -4.52
CA ASP A 170 -9.95 1.37 -3.16
C ASP A 170 -10.97 0.21 -3.03
N LYS A 171 -12.16 0.35 -3.63
CA LYS A 171 -13.17 -0.73 -3.66
C LYS A 171 -12.71 -1.94 -4.47
N VAL A 172 -12.06 -1.72 -5.60
CA VAL A 172 -11.49 -2.81 -6.42
C VAL A 172 -10.37 -3.50 -5.65
N TYR A 173 -9.46 -2.73 -5.04
CA TYR A 173 -8.37 -3.26 -4.22
C TYR A 173 -8.89 -4.13 -3.06
N SER A 174 -9.90 -3.65 -2.33
CA SER A 174 -10.45 -4.37 -1.17
C SER A 174 -11.09 -5.72 -1.55
N LYS A 175 -11.55 -5.87 -2.80
CA LYS A 175 -12.16 -7.10 -3.31
C LYS A 175 -11.19 -8.02 -4.05
N SER A 176 -10.03 -7.52 -4.45
CA SER A 176 -9.05 -8.28 -5.26
C SER A 176 -7.93 -8.83 -4.40
N LEU A 177 -7.95 -10.12 -4.11
CA LEU A 177 -6.86 -10.81 -3.40
C LEU A 177 -5.53 -10.75 -4.17
N GLN A 178 -5.57 -10.64 -5.49
CA GLN A 178 -4.36 -10.57 -6.33
C GLN A 178 -3.57 -9.27 -6.14
N MET A 179 -4.22 -8.19 -5.75
CA MET A 179 -3.57 -6.90 -5.49
C MET A 179 -3.10 -6.76 -4.05
N GLN A 180 -3.64 -7.58 -3.14
CA GLN A 180 -3.25 -7.53 -1.74
C GLN A 180 -1.91 -8.24 -1.54
N LYS A 181 -0.99 -7.58 -0.85
CA LYS A 181 0.27 -8.21 -0.48
C LYS A 181 0.00 -9.35 0.51
N PRO A 182 0.64 -10.51 0.35
CA PRO A 182 0.55 -11.58 1.33
C PRO A 182 0.88 -11.07 2.73
N VAL A 183 0.15 -11.52 3.74
CA VAL A 183 0.35 -11.10 5.15
C VAL A 183 1.81 -11.26 5.58
N GLN A 184 2.50 -12.29 5.11
CA GLN A 184 3.92 -12.51 5.37
C GLN A 184 4.82 -11.37 4.85
N GLN A 185 4.49 -10.76 3.70
CA GLN A 185 5.25 -9.61 3.18
C GLN A 185 4.96 -8.33 3.97
N LEU A 186 3.74 -8.17 4.48
CA LEU A 186 3.39 -7.05 5.35
C LEU A 186 4.10 -7.13 6.70
N ILE A 187 4.22 -8.34 7.27
CA ILE A 187 4.95 -8.59 8.52
C ILE A 187 6.46 -8.34 8.32
N ALA A 188 7.04 -8.78 7.20
CA ALA A 188 8.46 -8.58 6.91
C ALA A 188 8.88 -7.09 6.77
N GLN A 189 7.94 -6.20 6.49
CA GLN A 189 8.18 -4.76 6.37
C GLN A 189 7.91 -3.98 7.67
N LYS A 190 7.22 -4.57 8.66
CA LYS A 190 7.00 -3.93 9.96
C LYS A 190 8.17 -4.23 10.90
N GLU A 191 8.42 -3.30 11.79
CA GLU A 191 9.35 -3.55 12.89
C GLU A 191 8.90 -4.76 13.68
N VAL A 192 9.80 -5.72 13.86
CA VAL A 192 9.52 -6.93 14.65
C VAL A 192 9.36 -6.52 16.10
N PRO A 193 8.29 -6.96 16.80
CA PRO A 193 8.13 -6.69 18.22
C PRO A 193 9.35 -7.16 19.01
N ILE A 194 9.67 -6.43 20.08
CA ILE A 194 10.77 -6.81 20.97
C ILE A 194 10.20 -7.72 22.07
N ILE A 195 10.72 -8.95 22.14
CA ILE A 195 10.53 -9.82 23.29
C ILE A 195 11.63 -9.46 24.28
N LYS A 196 11.26 -8.77 25.37
CA LYS A 196 12.26 -8.16 26.27
C LYS A 196 13.10 -9.20 27.00
N LYS A 197 12.49 -10.24 27.57
CA LYS A 197 13.17 -11.30 28.32
C LYS A 197 12.40 -12.61 28.19
N GLY A 198 13.09 -13.75 28.16
CA GLY A 198 12.48 -15.07 28.10
C GLY A 198 13.51 -16.19 27.90
N ASN A 199 13.00 -17.41 27.72
CA ASN A 199 13.83 -18.58 27.43
C ASN A 199 14.50 -18.41 26.05
N SER A 200 15.80 -18.70 25.95
CA SER A 200 16.63 -18.46 24.78
C SER A 200 16.16 -19.22 23.55
N ASP A 201 15.73 -20.47 23.69
CA ASP A 201 15.30 -21.29 22.56
C ASP A 201 13.90 -20.89 22.06
N GLU A 202 13.00 -20.54 22.98
CA GLU A 202 11.68 -20.01 22.60
C GLU A 202 11.81 -18.67 21.86
N ILE A 203 12.65 -17.77 22.34
CA ILE A 203 12.96 -16.49 21.66
C ILE A 203 13.53 -16.74 20.27
N LYS A 204 14.49 -17.66 20.09
CA LYS A 204 15.02 -18.06 18.77
C LYS A 204 13.91 -18.51 17.82
N ASN A 205 13.02 -19.40 18.32
CA ASN A 205 11.94 -19.98 17.54
C ASN A 205 10.92 -18.91 17.10
N ILE A 206 10.55 -17.98 17.99
CA ILE A 206 9.62 -16.90 17.67
C ILE A 206 10.21 -15.96 16.62
N TYR A 207 11.48 -15.54 16.79
CA TYR A 207 12.13 -14.69 15.80
C TYR A 207 12.35 -15.40 14.47
N ALA A 208 12.65 -16.70 14.48
CA ALA A 208 12.74 -17.51 13.26
C ALA A 208 11.40 -17.59 12.52
N ALA A 209 10.28 -17.74 13.24
CA ALA A 209 8.93 -17.70 12.65
C ALA A 209 8.61 -16.34 12.01
N TRP A 210 9.21 -15.25 12.49
CA TRP A 210 9.12 -13.91 11.88
C TRP A 210 10.17 -13.66 10.80
N GLY A 211 10.91 -14.71 10.38
CA GLY A 211 11.93 -14.60 9.33
C GLY A 211 13.20 -13.87 9.77
N LYS A 212 13.44 -13.74 11.09
CA LYS A 212 14.64 -13.11 11.66
C LYS A 212 15.52 -14.14 12.33
N LYS A 213 16.81 -14.10 12.04
CA LYS A 213 17.81 -14.89 12.78
C LYS A 213 18.37 -14.03 13.91
N ILE A 214 18.26 -14.51 15.14
CA ILE A 214 18.87 -13.91 16.32
C ILE A 214 19.90 -14.90 16.89
N GLN A 215 21.10 -14.43 17.19
CA GLN A 215 22.11 -15.24 17.88
C GLN A 215 21.93 -14.97 19.38
N THR A 216 21.42 -15.97 20.11
CA THR A 216 21.42 -15.93 21.57
C THR A 216 22.65 -16.67 22.05
N SER A 217 23.05 -16.41 23.31
CA SER A 217 24.07 -17.22 23.97
C SER A 217 23.57 -18.64 24.30
N ASP A 218 24.48 -19.49 24.81
CA ASP A 218 24.14 -20.83 25.29
C ASP A 218 23.48 -20.81 26.67
N GLN A 219 23.18 -19.63 27.21
CA GLN A 219 22.47 -19.48 28.49
C GLN A 219 20.98 -19.77 28.32
N GLU A 220 20.35 -20.35 29.32
CA GLU A 220 18.92 -20.70 29.34
C GLU A 220 18.02 -19.48 29.14
N TRP A 221 18.44 -18.32 29.64
CA TRP A 221 17.67 -17.08 29.62
C TRP A 221 18.36 -15.96 28.86
N THR A 222 17.60 -15.25 28.05
CA THR A 222 18.09 -14.15 27.24
C THR A 222 17.21 -12.92 27.41
N GLN A 223 17.87 -11.78 27.45
CA GLN A 223 17.25 -10.46 27.32
C GLN A 223 17.55 -9.89 25.93
N VAL A 224 16.54 -9.36 25.25
CA VAL A 224 16.70 -8.72 23.93
C VAL A 224 16.44 -7.22 24.07
N SER A 225 17.41 -6.43 23.65
CA SER A 225 17.29 -4.99 23.50
C SER A 225 17.40 -4.60 22.03
N ARG A 226 16.93 -3.40 21.69
CA ARG A 226 17.11 -2.84 20.36
C ARG A 226 18.01 -1.62 20.44
N ASN A 227 19.09 -1.65 19.68
CA ASN A 227 19.91 -0.46 19.44
C ASN A 227 19.66 0.00 18.00
N GLN A 228 18.92 1.11 17.84
CA GLN A 228 18.43 1.61 16.55
C GLN A 228 17.61 0.54 15.78
N THR A 229 18.20 -0.14 14.80
CA THR A 229 17.56 -1.17 13.96
C THR A 229 18.02 -2.60 14.26
N VAL A 230 19.00 -2.77 15.14
CA VAL A 230 19.62 -4.06 15.43
C VAL A 230 19.09 -4.63 16.76
N LEU A 231 18.63 -5.89 16.75
CA LEU A 231 18.27 -6.63 17.95
C LEU A 231 19.55 -7.17 18.58
N GLN A 232 19.78 -6.82 19.84
CA GLN A 232 20.96 -7.25 20.60
C GLN A 232 20.50 -8.17 21.76
N PRO A 233 20.71 -9.48 21.65
CA PRO A 233 20.52 -10.39 22.76
C PRO A 233 21.69 -10.25 23.75
N THR A 234 21.36 -10.27 25.03
CA THR A 234 22.33 -10.28 26.12
C THR A 234 21.95 -11.36 27.11
N ASP A 235 22.94 -11.96 27.76
CA ASP A 235 22.72 -13.00 28.75
C ASP A 235 21.95 -12.44 29.93
N PHE A 236 20.99 -13.22 30.40
CA PHE A 236 20.26 -12.95 31.62
C PHE A 236 20.60 -14.04 32.67
N ASN A 237 21.60 -13.73 33.51
CA ASN A 237 22.07 -14.66 34.52
C ASN A 237 21.15 -14.67 35.75
N VAL A 238 20.58 -15.83 36.07
CA VAL A 238 19.75 -16.07 37.24
C VAL A 238 20.61 -16.70 38.33
N LYS A 239 20.65 -16.06 39.51
CA LYS A 239 21.30 -16.60 40.70
C LYS A 239 20.25 -17.15 41.66
N GLU A 240 20.39 -18.39 42.13
CA GLU A 240 19.38 -19.07 42.92
C GLU A 240 19.08 -18.41 44.27
N SER A 241 19.98 -17.58 44.80
CA SER A 241 19.87 -16.99 46.14
C SER A 241 19.33 -15.57 46.18
N VAL A 242 19.07 -14.97 45.04
CA VAL A 242 18.60 -13.58 44.95
C VAL A 242 17.45 -13.45 43.94
N MET A 243 16.55 -12.51 44.20
CA MET A 243 15.41 -12.25 43.33
C MET A 243 15.88 -11.75 41.94
N PRO A 244 15.53 -12.42 40.84
CA PRO A 244 15.85 -11.93 39.48
C PRO A 244 14.98 -10.75 39.10
N GLU A 245 15.44 -9.97 38.11
CA GLU A 245 14.65 -8.91 37.46
C GLU A 245 13.71 -9.50 36.43
N VAL A 246 12.44 -9.72 36.79
CA VAL A 246 11.46 -10.39 35.93
C VAL A 246 10.53 -9.41 35.17
N VAL A 247 10.67 -8.11 35.36
CA VAL A 247 9.88 -7.11 34.68
C VAL A 247 10.09 -7.22 33.15
N GLY A 248 8.97 -7.30 32.39
CA GLY A 248 8.96 -7.49 30.97
C GLY A 248 9.01 -8.95 30.50
N MET A 249 9.01 -9.93 31.40
CA MET A 249 8.84 -11.36 31.08
C MET A 249 7.38 -11.71 30.84
N GLY A 250 7.14 -12.75 30.02
CA GLY A 250 5.82 -13.36 29.89
C GLY A 250 5.42 -14.15 31.17
N LEU A 251 4.12 -14.28 31.42
CA LEU A 251 3.60 -14.98 32.57
C LEU A 251 4.15 -16.41 32.71
N ARG A 252 4.21 -17.16 31.60
CA ARG A 252 4.70 -18.55 31.63
C ARG A 252 6.16 -18.63 32.06
N ASP A 253 6.99 -17.74 31.52
CA ASP A 253 8.42 -17.73 31.80
C ASP A 253 8.71 -17.32 33.26
N VAL A 254 8.00 -16.31 33.76
CA VAL A 254 8.18 -15.86 35.13
C VAL A 254 7.72 -16.92 36.15
N LEU A 255 6.61 -17.61 35.88
CA LEU A 255 6.17 -18.72 36.74
C LEU A 255 7.21 -19.83 36.79
N TYR A 256 7.63 -20.31 35.60
CA TYR A 256 8.64 -21.37 35.53
C TYR A 256 9.92 -20.98 36.26
N LEU A 257 10.41 -19.77 36.05
CA LEU A 257 11.64 -19.29 36.68
C LEU A 257 11.52 -19.22 38.20
N LEU A 258 10.50 -18.55 38.75
CA LEU A 258 10.36 -18.30 40.16
C LEU A 258 9.94 -19.55 40.96
N GLU A 259 9.10 -20.42 40.40
CA GLU A 259 8.72 -21.69 41.01
C GLU A 259 9.90 -22.67 41.08
N ASN A 260 10.75 -22.72 40.03
CA ASN A 260 11.99 -23.49 40.06
C ASN A 260 12.99 -23.00 41.14
N MET A 261 12.95 -21.69 41.43
CA MET A 261 13.71 -21.14 42.58
C MET A 261 13.06 -21.43 43.92
N GLY A 262 11.92 -22.12 43.95
CA GLY A 262 11.19 -22.53 45.18
C GLY A 262 10.36 -21.39 45.76
N LEU A 263 10.02 -20.35 45.03
CA LEU A 263 9.17 -19.26 45.50
C LEU A 263 7.68 -19.59 45.28
N LYS A 264 6.81 -18.98 46.08
CA LYS A 264 5.35 -19.05 45.91
C LYS A 264 4.88 -17.78 45.18
N VAL A 265 4.41 -17.92 43.94
CA VAL A 265 4.05 -16.79 43.10
C VAL A 265 2.55 -16.51 43.15
N ASN A 266 2.18 -15.27 43.51
CA ASN A 266 0.83 -14.77 43.43
C ASN A 266 0.74 -13.81 42.27
N ILE A 267 -0.24 -14.04 41.37
CA ILE A 267 -0.39 -13.26 40.11
C ILE A 267 -1.59 -12.34 40.25
N VAL A 268 -1.41 -11.08 39.76
CA VAL A 268 -2.47 -10.08 39.67
C VAL A 268 -2.42 -9.49 38.26
N GLY A 269 -3.53 -9.55 37.51
CA GLY A 269 -3.62 -9.01 36.14
C GLY A 269 -3.40 -10.05 35.04
N GLN A 270 -3.17 -9.58 33.82
CA GLN A 270 -2.94 -10.40 32.61
C GLN A 270 -1.91 -9.73 31.71
N GLY A 271 -1.14 -10.52 30.97
CA GLY A 271 -0.16 -10.01 30.01
C GLY A 271 1.29 -10.24 30.41
N MET A 272 2.11 -9.19 30.34
CA MET A 272 3.53 -9.23 30.71
C MET A 272 3.75 -8.68 32.13
N VAL A 273 4.85 -9.11 32.79
CA VAL A 273 5.21 -8.60 34.09
C VAL A 273 5.46 -7.09 34.06
N LYS A 274 4.69 -6.35 34.82
CA LYS A 274 4.81 -4.90 35.00
C LYS A 274 5.62 -4.57 36.25
N SER A 275 5.36 -5.29 37.38
CA SER A 275 6.07 -5.10 38.63
C SER A 275 6.18 -6.37 39.42
N GLN A 276 7.14 -6.42 40.36
CA GLN A 276 7.40 -7.53 41.33
C GLN A 276 7.51 -6.96 42.73
N SER A 277 6.95 -7.66 43.71
CA SER A 277 6.90 -7.20 45.13
C SER A 277 8.25 -7.24 45.84
N ILE A 278 9.15 -8.13 45.42
CA ILE A 278 10.53 -8.22 45.94
C ILE A 278 11.45 -7.60 44.88
N LYS A 279 12.32 -6.69 45.25
CA LYS A 279 13.21 -6.03 44.32
C LYS A 279 14.27 -6.98 43.79
N ALA A 280 14.64 -6.77 42.54
CA ALA A 280 15.74 -7.51 41.93
C ALA A 280 17.04 -7.35 42.72
N GLY A 281 17.76 -8.47 42.96
CA GLY A 281 18.97 -8.50 43.74
C GLY A 281 18.76 -8.70 45.27
N GLU A 282 17.53 -8.62 45.79
CA GLU A 282 17.25 -8.92 47.19
C GLU A 282 17.40 -10.43 47.50
N PRO A 283 17.95 -10.80 48.67
CA PRO A 283 18.07 -12.20 49.06
C PRO A 283 16.70 -12.85 49.17
N ILE A 284 16.57 -14.09 48.70
CA ILE A 284 15.34 -14.89 48.78
C ILE A 284 15.59 -16.23 49.44
N VAL A 285 14.54 -16.77 50.09
CA VAL A 285 14.53 -18.09 50.72
C VAL A 285 13.42 -18.92 50.09
N LYS A 286 13.63 -20.23 49.94
CA LYS A 286 12.59 -21.14 49.45
C LYS A 286 11.30 -21.03 50.26
N GLY A 287 10.16 -20.93 49.58
CA GLY A 287 8.85 -20.75 50.22
C GLY A 287 8.42 -19.28 50.37
N THR A 288 9.30 -18.30 50.11
CA THR A 288 8.94 -16.88 50.13
C THR A 288 7.83 -16.58 49.11
N GLN A 289 6.83 -15.80 49.53
CA GLN A 289 5.75 -15.33 48.64
C GLN A 289 6.17 -14.10 47.87
N VAL A 290 5.91 -14.13 46.59
CA VAL A 290 6.16 -13.03 45.68
C VAL A 290 4.86 -12.68 44.94
N VAL A 291 4.52 -11.40 44.85
CA VAL A 291 3.39 -10.91 44.07
C VAL A 291 3.93 -10.34 42.76
N ILE A 292 3.37 -10.80 41.64
CA ILE A 292 3.70 -10.38 40.30
C ILE A 292 2.47 -9.70 39.71
N GLU A 293 2.61 -8.43 39.37
CA GLU A 293 1.58 -7.67 38.65
C GLU A 293 1.84 -7.72 37.15
N LEU A 294 0.77 -7.99 36.36
CA LEU A 294 0.77 -8.07 34.92
C LEU A 294 -0.03 -6.91 34.32
N SER A 295 0.36 -6.48 33.11
CA SER A 295 -0.38 -5.48 32.34
C SER A 295 -0.27 -5.72 30.82
#